data_7055842178da4dcb4be3a90c03266bcd
#
_entry.id   7055842178da4dcb4be3a90c03266bcd
#
_cell.length_a   1.000
_cell.length_b   1.000
_cell.length_c   1.000
_cell.angle_alpha   90.00
_cell.angle_beta   90.00
_cell.angle_gamma   90.00
#
_symmetry.space_group_name_H-M   'P 1'
#
loop_
_entity.id
_entity.type
_entity.pdbx_description
1 polymer ?
#
loop_
_entity_poly.entity_id
_entity_poly.type
_entity_poly.pdbx_seq_one_letter_code
_entity_poly.pdbx_strand_id
1 'polypeptide(L)'
;MADTEKIKKPIYKKWWFWIIIVLLVVVIGSNGSSDNNTSTSNYQKDTTVEITVADFSTMSKDEVQAWFDTNKVNGKITEEYSSSIAKGSFINQSITADTVIHQGDKIIVTYSLGKEPTTEEKNALKKAESYSNTMYMSKQGIYKQLTSSVEGFTKEAAQYAIDNIDADWNANALAKAKSYQQTMSMSKQGIYNQLISSVEEFTKEQAQYAIDHLDD
;
A
#
# COMPACT_ATOMS: atom_id res chain seq x y z
N MET A 1 0.28 19.53 -21.89
CA MET A 1 -0.01 18.14 -22.32
C MET A 1 -0.64 17.47 -21.12
N ALA A 2 -1.90 17.10 -21.23
CA ALA A 2 -2.67 16.58 -20.11
C ALA A 2 -2.25 15.12 -19.84
N ASP A 3 -1.82 14.86 -18.62
CA ASP A 3 -1.58 13.51 -18.10
C ASP A 3 -2.93 12.80 -18.01
N THR A 4 -3.12 11.79 -18.86
CA THR A 4 -4.28 10.91 -18.80
C THR A 4 -4.12 9.97 -17.63
N GLU A 5 -4.80 10.28 -16.51
CA GLU A 5 -5.06 9.30 -15.45
C GLU A 5 -5.61 8.00 -16.05
N LYS A 6 -4.83 6.93 -15.94
CA LYS A 6 -5.31 5.57 -16.29
C LYS A 6 -6.38 5.18 -15.29
N ILE A 7 -7.63 5.39 -15.65
CA ILE A 7 -8.80 4.89 -14.91
C ILE A 7 -8.65 3.36 -14.84
N LYS A 8 -8.39 2.82 -13.65
CA LYS A 8 -8.35 1.37 -13.40
C LYS A 8 -9.73 0.79 -13.77
N LYS A 9 -9.78 -0.12 -14.72
CA LYS A 9 -11.04 -0.80 -15.12
C LYS A 9 -11.62 -1.53 -13.91
N PRO A 10 -12.92 -1.38 -13.64
CA PRO A 10 -13.56 -2.05 -12.51
C PRO A 10 -13.46 -3.58 -12.65
N ILE A 11 -13.27 -4.26 -11.52
CA ILE A 11 -12.95 -5.69 -11.39
C ILE A 11 -13.91 -6.59 -12.18
N TYR A 12 -15.20 -6.25 -12.22
CA TYR A 12 -16.22 -7.02 -12.95
C TYR A 12 -16.05 -7.02 -14.49
N LYS A 13 -15.17 -6.17 -15.03
CA LYS A 13 -14.84 -6.14 -16.48
C LYS A 13 -13.65 -7.02 -16.85
N LYS A 14 -13.01 -7.63 -15.87
CA LYS A 14 -11.95 -8.60 -16.14
C LYS A 14 -12.60 -9.97 -16.42
N TRP A 15 -12.22 -10.61 -17.52
CA TRP A 15 -12.83 -11.84 -18.01
C TRP A 15 -12.78 -13.00 -17.00
N TRP A 16 -11.76 -13.07 -16.14
CA TRP A 16 -11.61 -14.09 -15.09
C TRP A 16 -12.65 -13.95 -13.96
N PHE A 17 -13.18 -12.75 -13.71
CA PHE A 17 -14.27 -12.52 -12.75
C PHE A 17 -15.54 -13.34 -13.12
N TRP A 18 -15.79 -13.51 -14.42
CA TRP A 18 -16.92 -14.30 -14.92
C TRP A 18 -16.68 -15.80 -14.85
N ILE A 19 -15.42 -16.26 -14.87
CA ILE A 19 -15.06 -17.68 -14.70
C ILE A 19 -15.37 -18.14 -13.27
N ILE A 20 -15.13 -17.29 -12.25
CA ILE A 20 -15.45 -17.58 -10.85
C ILE A 20 -16.98 -17.70 -10.66
N ILE A 21 -17.79 -16.88 -11.34
CA ILE A 21 -19.26 -16.94 -11.26
C ILE A 21 -19.82 -18.19 -11.94
N VAL A 22 -19.21 -18.66 -13.03
CA VAL A 22 -19.68 -19.85 -13.76
C VAL A 22 -19.41 -21.15 -12.98
N LEU A 23 -18.34 -21.22 -12.18
CA LEU A 23 -18.05 -22.39 -11.32
C LEU A 23 -19.03 -22.52 -10.14
N LEU A 24 -19.70 -21.46 -9.74
CA LEU A 24 -20.64 -21.43 -8.62
C LEU A 24 -22.05 -21.96 -8.99
N VAL A 25 -22.35 -22.17 -10.27
CA VAL A 25 -23.71 -22.53 -10.76
C VAL A 25 -23.89 -24.02 -11.09
N VAL A 26 -22.83 -24.83 -11.07
CA VAL A 26 -22.88 -26.23 -11.56
C VAL A 26 -23.30 -27.28 -10.49
N VAL A 27 -23.55 -26.89 -9.25
CA VAL A 27 -23.87 -27.86 -8.17
C VAL A 27 -25.36 -27.95 -7.81
N ILE A 28 -26.27 -27.45 -8.63
CA ILE A 28 -27.70 -27.67 -8.41
C ILE A 28 -28.33 -28.36 -9.64
N GLY A 29 -28.36 -29.68 -9.62
CA GLY A 29 -29.19 -30.39 -10.58
C GLY A 29 -28.82 -31.86 -10.81
N SER A 30 -29.23 -32.77 -9.94
CA SER A 30 -29.76 -34.05 -10.37
C SER A 30 -30.60 -34.68 -9.26
N ASN A 31 -31.92 -34.51 -9.42
CA ASN A 31 -32.91 -35.32 -8.75
C ASN A 31 -33.19 -36.54 -9.64
N GLY A 32 -33.12 -37.72 -9.06
CA GLY A 32 -33.48 -38.97 -9.73
C GLY A 32 -33.83 -40.05 -8.71
N SER A 33 -35.10 -40.37 -8.66
CA SER A 33 -35.93 -41.23 -7.81
C SER A 33 -35.48 -42.63 -7.43
N SER A 34 -35.97 -43.05 -6.23
CA SER A 34 -36.51 -44.38 -5.77
C SER A 34 -35.56 -45.57 -5.67
N ASP A 35 -35.39 -46.22 -4.54
CA ASP A 35 -36.33 -47.03 -3.75
C ASP A 35 -35.69 -47.57 -2.43
N ASN A 36 -36.57 -47.83 -1.49
CA ASN A 36 -36.48 -48.43 -0.17
C ASN A 36 -35.37 -49.46 0.13
N ASN A 37 -34.60 -49.32 1.24
CA ASN A 37 -34.83 -50.12 2.46
C ASN A 37 -33.77 -49.81 3.54
N THR A 38 -34.23 -49.45 4.70
CA THR A 38 -33.75 -49.64 6.10
C THR A 38 -32.27 -49.95 6.35
N SER A 39 -31.55 -48.96 6.85
CA SER A 39 -30.65 -49.09 8.04
C SER A 39 -30.21 -47.70 8.48
N THR A 40 -30.63 -47.31 9.68
CA THR A 40 -30.31 -46.03 10.33
C THR A 40 -28.83 -45.97 10.64
N SER A 41 -28.08 -45.41 9.76
CA SER A 41 -26.75 -44.83 10.02
C SER A 41 -26.90 -43.37 9.73
N ASN A 42 -26.88 -42.54 10.77
CA ASN A 42 -26.80 -41.09 10.68
C ASN A 42 -25.47 -40.69 10.02
N TYR A 43 -25.36 -40.83 8.70
CA TYR A 43 -24.40 -40.09 7.93
C TYR A 43 -24.95 -38.67 7.80
N GLN A 44 -24.56 -37.79 8.73
CA GLN A 44 -24.59 -36.35 8.43
C GLN A 44 -23.66 -36.18 7.23
N LYS A 45 -24.26 -36.00 6.05
CA LYS A 45 -23.53 -35.57 4.86
C LYS A 45 -23.00 -34.20 5.18
N ASP A 46 -21.71 -34.15 5.55
CA ASP A 46 -20.97 -32.90 5.74
C ASP A 46 -20.96 -32.19 4.37
N THR A 47 -21.85 -31.23 4.21
CA THR A 47 -21.96 -30.41 3.00
C THR A 47 -20.99 -29.25 3.08
N THR A 48 -19.71 -29.53 3.40
CA THR A 48 -18.66 -28.50 3.29
C THR A 48 -18.53 -28.14 1.81
N VAL A 49 -18.67 -26.86 1.53
CA VAL A 49 -18.53 -26.34 0.16
C VAL A 49 -17.08 -26.47 -0.26
N GLU A 50 -16.82 -27.24 -1.30
CA GLU A 50 -15.50 -27.38 -1.91
C GLU A 50 -15.12 -26.11 -2.67
N ILE A 51 -13.89 -25.66 -2.52
CA ILE A 51 -13.34 -24.45 -3.12
C ILE A 51 -12.01 -24.80 -3.76
N THR A 52 -11.85 -24.50 -5.04
CA THR A 52 -10.55 -24.63 -5.72
C THR A 52 -9.71 -23.38 -5.47
N VAL A 53 -8.52 -23.54 -4.91
CA VAL A 53 -7.59 -22.43 -4.64
C VAL A 53 -7.11 -21.81 -5.94
N ALA A 54 -7.22 -20.49 -6.03
CA ALA A 54 -6.74 -19.73 -7.18
C ALA A 54 -5.21 -19.60 -7.22
N ASP A 55 -4.65 -19.33 -8.38
CA ASP A 55 -3.28 -18.84 -8.51
C ASP A 55 -3.23 -17.34 -8.18
N PHE A 56 -2.66 -17.02 -7.02
CA PHE A 56 -2.55 -15.64 -6.54
C PHE A 56 -1.33 -14.89 -7.10
N SER A 57 -0.46 -15.55 -7.86
CA SER A 57 0.79 -14.95 -8.34
C SER A 57 0.60 -13.72 -9.23
N THR A 58 -0.57 -13.59 -9.86
CA THR A 58 -0.92 -12.48 -10.75
C THR A 58 -1.93 -11.49 -10.14
N MET A 59 -2.35 -11.73 -8.89
CA MET A 59 -3.36 -10.94 -8.21
C MET A 59 -2.72 -9.86 -7.33
N SER A 60 -3.40 -8.73 -7.21
CA SER A 60 -3.12 -7.72 -6.20
C SER A 60 -3.63 -8.18 -4.83
N LYS A 61 -3.15 -7.56 -3.74
CA LYS A 61 -3.62 -7.84 -2.38
C LYS A 61 -5.14 -7.67 -2.24
N ASP A 62 -5.70 -6.62 -2.86
CA ASP A 62 -7.14 -6.36 -2.82
C ASP A 62 -7.94 -7.45 -3.55
N GLU A 63 -7.42 -7.97 -4.67
CA GLU A 63 -8.04 -9.07 -5.39
C GLU A 63 -7.96 -10.39 -4.59
N VAL A 64 -6.87 -10.63 -3.88
CA VAL A 64 -6.72 -11.79 -2.98
C VAL A 64 -7.67 -11.68 -1.80
N GLN A 65 -7.78 -10.51 -1.17
CA GLN A 65 -8.73 -10.30 -0.08
C GLN A 65 -10.18 -10.52 -0.54
N ALA A 66 -10.55 -9.98 -1.70
CA ALA A 66 -11.87 -10.20 -2.27
C ALA A 66 -12.16 -11.69 -2.58
N TRP A 67 -11.13 -12.45 -2.98
CA TRP A 67 -11.24 -13.89 -3.18
C TRP A 67 -11.49 -14.63 -1.86
N PHE A 68 -10.77 -14.26 -0.76
CA PHE A 68 -10.98 -14.83 0.57
C PHE A 68 -12.42 -14.58 1.05
N ASP A 69 -12.90 -13.35 0.93
CA ASP A 69 -14.24 -12.95 1.39
C ASP A 69 -15.32 -13.68 0.61
N THR A 70 -15.17 -13.78 -0.72
CA THR A 70 -16.14 -14.43 -1.60
C THR A 70 -16.27 -15.94 -1.30
N ASN A 71 -15.14 -16.60 -1.03
CA ASN A 71 -15.09 -18.04 -0.80
C ASN A 71 -15.23 -18.40 0.69
N LYS A 72 -15.34 -17.39 1.59
CA LYS A 72 -15.46 -17.58 3.04
C LYS A 72 -14.34 -18.45 3.62
N VAL A 73 -13.13 -18.28 3.13
CA VAL A 73 -11.94 -18.91 3.66
C VAL A 73 -11.30 -18.03 4.74
N ASN A 74 -10.58 -18.64 5.66
CA ASN A 74 -9.84 -17.91 6.69
C ASN A 74 -8.47 -17.49 6.14
N GLY A 75 -8.53 -16.52 5.19
CA GLY A 75 -7.36 -16.03 4.49
C GLY A 75 -6.58 -14.99 5.28
N LYS A 76 -5.26 -15.00 5.12
CA LYS A 76 -4.38 -13.98 5.68
C LYS A 76 -3.35 -13.54 4.63
N ILE A 77 -3.27 -12.23 4.40
CA ILE A 77 -2.18 -11.62 3.64
C ILE A 77 -1.06 -11.27 4.62
N THR A 78 0.15 -11.71 4.30
CA THR A 78 1.38 -11.39 5.04
C THR A 78 2.39 -10.71 4.13
N GLU A 79 3.36 -10.08 4.73
CA GLU A 79 4.44 -9.42 4.00
C GLU A 79 5.78 -9.80 4.63
N GLU A 80 6.79 -10.02 3.78
CA GLU A 80 8.15 -10.30 4.23
C GLU A 80 9.19 -9.63 3.31
N TYR A 81 10.38 -9.39 3.83
CA TYR A 81 11.45 -8.84 3.03
C TYR A 81 12.02 -9.89 2.07
N SER A 82 12.33 -9.46 0.86
CA SER A 82 12.99 -10.28 -0.16
C SER A 82 13.98 -9.42 -0.94
N SER A 83 15.22 -9.90 -1.04
CA SER A 83 16.26 -9.24 -1.85
C SER A 83 16.12 -9.50 -3.36
N SER A 84 15.33 -10.50 -3.75
CA SER A 84 15.16 -10.93 -5.14
C SER A 84 13.80 -10.62 -5.74
N ILE A 85 12.78 -10.33 -4.90
CA ILE A 85 11.41 -10.07 -5.32
C ILE A 85 11.08 -8.60 -5.05
N ALA A 86 10.63 -7.88 -6.07
CA ALA A 86 10.30 -6.47 -5.96
C ALA A 86 9.19 -6.20 -4.93
N LYS A 87 9.23 -5.03 -4.30
CA LYS A 87 8.20 -4.58 -3.34
C LYS A 87 6.80 -4.65 -3.97
N GLY A 88 5.86 -5.23 -3.23
CA GLY A 88 4.47 -5.40 -3.64
C GLY A 88 4.22 -6.60 -4.55
N SER A 89 5.24 -7.35 -4.94
CA SER A 89 5.10 -8.56 -5.75
C SER A 89 4.83 -9.79 -4.89
N PHE A 90 4.12 -10.77 -5.47
CA PHE A 90 3.83 -12.05 -4.83
C PHE A 90 5.11 -12.84 -4.51
N ILE A 91 5.16 -13.46 -3.34
CA ILE A 91 6.24 -14.37 -2.94
C ILE A 91 5.75 -15.82 -3.01
N ASN A 92 4.71 -16.14 -2.23
CA ASN A 92 4.16 -17.49 -2.17
C ASN A 92 2.72 -17.51 -1.64
N GLN A 93 2.08 -18.67 -1.78
CA GLN A 93 0.83 -19.02 -1.12
C GLN A 93 1.00 -20.35 -0.39
N SER A 94 0.39 -20.48 0.79
CA SER A 94 0.56 -21.65 1.68
C SER A 94 -0.10 -22.91 1.14
N ILE A 95 -1.06 -22.79 0.27
CA ILE A 95 -1.75 -23.89 -0.42
C ILE A 95 -1.60 -23.63 -1.93
N THR A 96 -1.12 -24.62 -2.67
CA THR A 96 -0.91 -24.48 -4.11
C THR A 96 -2.22 -24.23 -4.86
N ALA A 97 -2.15 -23.51 -5.98
CA ALA A 97 -3.27 -23.36 -6.89
C ALA A 97 -3.86 -24.73 -7.30
N ASP A 98 -5.12 -24.75 -7.65
CA ASP A 98 -5.90 -25.94 -8.04
C ASP A 98 -6.11 -26.99 -6.92
N THR A 99 -5.62 -26.74 -5.69
CA THR A 99 -5.94 -27.60 -4.54
C THR A 99 -7.38 -27.37 -4.10
N VAL A 100 -8.11 -28.45 -3.75
CA VAL A 100 -9.44 -28.35 -3.17
C VAL A 100 -9.36 -28.16 -1.67
N ILE A 101 -10.03 -27.14 -1.16
CA ILE A 101 -10.18 -26.80 0.26
C ILE A 101 -11.65 -26.58 0.59
N HIS A 102 -11.96 -26.27 1.86
CA HIS A 102 -13.33 -26.03 2.34
C HIS A 102 -13.48 -24.62 2.94
N GLN A 103 -14.71 -24.17 3.08
CA GLN A 103 -14.98 -22.92 3.79
C GLN A 103 -14.41 -22.98 5.22
N GLY A 104 -13.76 -21.88 5.65
CA GLY A 104 -13.09 -21.78 6.94
C GLY A 104 -11.66 -22.30 6.98
N ASP A 105 -11.19 -22.98 5.93
CA ASP A 105 -9.78 -23.40 5.85
C ASP A 105 -8.85 -22.19 5.83
N LYS A 106 -7.66 -22.38 6.40
CA LYS A 106 -6.66 -21.31 6.50
C LYS A 106 -5.77 -21.29 5.27
N ILE A 107 -5.63 -20.11 4.67
CA ILE A 107 -4.69 -19.88 3.60
C ILE A 107 -3.91 -18.59 3.85
N ILE A 108 -2.60 -18.63 3.60
CA ILE A 108 -1.71 -17.47 3.73
C ILE A 108 -1.16 -17.15 2.36
N VAL A 109 -1.21 -15.87 1.99
CA VAL A 109 -0.56 -15.33 0.79
C VAL A 109 0.44 -14.29 1.21
N THR A 110 1.68 -14.43 0.74
CA THR A 110 2.80 -13.56 1.15
C THR A 110 3.24 -12.69 -0.01
N TYR A 111 3.41 -11.40 0.27
CA TYR A 111 3.92 -10.39 -0.66
C TYR A 111 5.24 -9.81 -0.18
N SER A 112 6.05 -9.35 -1.12
CA SER A 112 7.36 -8.77 -0.84
C SER A 112 7.26 -7.34 -0.33
N LEU A 113 7.99 -7.04 0.73
CA LEU A 113 8.34 -5.68 1.16
C LEU A 113 9.52 -5.09 0.38
N GLY A 114 10.09 -5.87 -0.56
CA GLY A 114 11.36 -5.55 -1.21
C GLY A 114 12.56 -5.90 -0.33
N LYS A 115 13.71 -5.34 -0.64
CA LYS A 115 14.94 -5.53 0.16
C LYS A 115 14.74 -4.99 1.58
N GLU A 116 15.22 -5.72 2.58
CA GLU A 116 15.21 -5.20 3.96
C GLU A 116 16.10 -3.94 4.07
N PRO A 117 15.57 -2.85 4.64
CA PRO A 117 16.35 -1.63 4.82
C PRO A 117 17.52 -1.85 5.77
N THR A 118 18.66 -1.31 5.42
CA THR A 118 19.84 -1.29 6.28
C THR A 118 19.60 -0.44 7.53
N THR A 119 20.45 -0.60 8.54
CA THR A 119 20.41 0.25 9.74
C THR A 119 20.59 1.72 9.39
N GLU A 120 21.46 2.04 8.43
CA GLU A 120 21.69 3.41 7.98
C GLU A 120 20.43 4.00 7.31
N GLU A 121 19.76 3.26 6.44
CA GLU A 121 18.50 3.66 5.80
C GLU A 121 17.38 3.91 6.83
N LYS A 122 17.26 3.01 7.83
CA LYS A 122 16.31 3.19 8.95
C LYS A 122 16.62 4.43 9.78
N ASN A 123 17.90 4.70 10.06
CA ASN A 123 18.33 5.89 10.81
C ASN A 123 18.10 7.18 10.01
N ALA A 124 18.39 7.17 8.71
CA ALA A 124 18.12 8.29 7.81
C ALA A 124 16.64 8.63 7.76
N LEU A 125 15.76 7.61 7.65
CA LEU A 125 14.30 7.81 7.67
C LEU A 125 13.85 8.45 8.99
N LYS A 126 14.27 7.92 10.14
CA LYS A 126 13.94 8.49 11.45
C LYS A 126 14.40 9.95 11.58
N LYS A 127 15.57 10.27 11.03
CA LYS A 127 16.10 11.63 11.03
C LYS A 127 15.30 12.55 10.10
N ALA A 128 14.90 12.06 8.92
CA ALA A 128 14.02 12.77 7.99
C ALA A 128 12.67 13.11 8.64
N GLU A 129 12.04 12.15 9.32
CA GLU A 129 10.81 12.36 10.08
C GLU A 129 10.98 13.47 11.14
N SER A 130 12.09 13.48 11.87
CA SER A 130 12.39 14.51 12.84
C SER A 130 12.50 15.89 12.17
N TYR A 131 13.21 16.01 11.06
CA TYR A 131 13.32 17.27 10.32
C TYR A 131 12.00 17.76 9.75
N SER A 132 11.15 16.86 9.24
CA SER A 132 9.82 17.20 8.80
C SER A 132 8.95 17.71 9.96
N ASN A 133 8.87 16.95 11.05
CA ASN A 133 7.90 17.18 12.12
C ASN A 133 8.30 18.36 13.06
N THR A 134 9.59 18.63 13.22
CA THR A 134 10.06 19.64 14.18
C THR A 134 10.59 20.90 13.51
N MET A 135 11.16 20.77 12.33
CA MET A 135 11.77 21.89 11.60
C MET A 135 10.96 22.27 10.34
N TYR A 136 9.93 21.52 10.00
CA TYR A 136 9.06 21.79 8.87
C TYR A 136 9.83 21.97 7.55
N MET A 137 10.87 21.14 7.35
CA MET A 137 11.72 21.26 6.17
C MET A 137 11.03 20.74 4.93
N SER A 138 11.43 21.26 3.77
CA SER A 138 10.99 20.74 2.48
C SER A 138 11.62 19.37 2.20
N LYS A 139 11.03 18.63 1.26
CA LYS A 139 11.56 17.34 0.79
C LYS A 139 13.01 17.45 0.36
N GLN A 140 13.33 18.46 -0.45
CA GLN A 140 14.68 18.70 -0.95
C GLN A 140 15.65 19.15 0.14
N GLY A 141 15.16 20.01 1.05
CA GLY A 141 15.94 20.46 2.21
C GLY A 141 16.35 19.30 3.12
N ILE A 142 15.43 18.36 3.38
CA ILE A 142 15.75 17.16 4.18
C ILE A 142 16.79 16.30 3.47
N TYR A 143 16.66 16.04 2.16
CA TYR A 143 17.65 15.27 1.42
C TYR A 143 19.05 15.88 1.51
N LYS A 144 19.17 17.21 1.31
CA LYS A 144 20.44 17.92 1.43
C LYS A 144 20.99 17.88 2.85
N GLN A 145 20.12 18.03 3.85
CA GLN A 145 20.55 17.97 5.25
C GLN A 145 21.10 16.59 5.60
N LEU A 146 20.41 15.51 5.20
CA LEU A 146 20.88 14.14 5.44
C LEU A 146 22.23 13.87 4.76
N THR A 147 22.43 14.36 3.53
CA THR A 147 23.68 14.17 2.77
C THR A 147 24.76 15.21 3.09
N SER A 148 24.49 16.15 4.01
CA SER A 148 25.47 17.13 4.45
C SER A 148 26.64 16.49 5.19
N SER A 149 27.77 17.20 5.27
CA SER A 149 28.93 16.74 6.05
C SER A 149 28.65 16.64 7.56
N VAL A 150 27.57 17.23 8.05
CA VAL A 150 27.17 17.17 9.47
C VAL A 150 26.46 15.87 9.78
N GLU A 151 25.47 15.48 8.95
CA GLU A 151 24.72 14.24 9.15
C GLU A 151 25.44 13.02 8.54
N GLY A 152 26.07 13.18 7.39
CA GLY A 152 26.97 12.20 6.79
C GLY A 152 26.30 10.92 6.25
N PHE A 153 24.99 10.92 6.05
CA PHE A 153 24.32 9.76 5.44
C PHE A 153 24.71 9.59 3.97
N THR A 154 24.78 8.34 3.52
CA THR A 154 24.96 8.05 2.10
C THR A 154 23.79 8.59 1.29
N LYS A 155 24.02 8.85 0.00
CA LYS A 155 22.95 9.29 -0.91
C LYS A 155 21.83 8.25 -1.02
N GLU A 156 22.19 6.98 -0.96
CA GLU A 156 21.27 5.84 -0.99
C GLU A 156 20.37 5.84 0.25
N ALA A 157 20.95 6.02 1.44
CA ALA A 157 20.19 6.09 2.68
C ALA A 157 19.29 7.34 2.75
N ALA A 158 19.80 8.50 2.30
CA ALA A 158 18.99 9.71 2.21
C ALA A 158 17.83 9.56 1.21
N GLN A 159 18.09 8.96 0.04
CA GLN A 159 17.04 8.71 -0.95
C GLN A 159 15.98 7.74 -0.40
N TYR A 160 16.42 6.65 0.25
CA TYR A 160 15.51 5.74 0.93
C TYR A 160 14.61 6.49 1.92
N ALA A 161 15.17 7.37 2.74
CA ALA A 161 14.42 8.17 3.69
C ALA A 161 13.36 9.04 3.02
N ILE A 162 13.74 9.75 1.95
CA ILE A 162 12.86 10.64 1.18
C ILE A 162 11.74 9.89 0.45
N ASP A 163 11.99 8.65 0.03
CA ASP A 163 11.00 7.82 -0.68
C ASP A 163 10.04 7.09 0.27
N ASN A 164 10.38 7.00 1.56
CA ASN A 164 9.59 6.26 2.54
C ASN A 164 9.05 7.12 3.70
N ILE A 165 9.41 8.39 3.78
CA ILE A 165 8.86 9.30 4.79
C ILE A 165 7.38 9.58 4.51
N ASP A 166 6.54 9.49 5.55
CA ASP A 166 5.15 9.95 5.50
C ASP A 166 5.10 11.42 5.97
N ALA A 167 5.05 12.36 5.03
CA ALA A 167 5.06 13.78 5.31
C ALA A 167 4.11 14.56 4.40
N ASP A 168 3.33 15.45 4.97
CA ASP A 168 2.56 16.45 4.24
C ASP A 168 3.43 17.70 3.97
N TRP A 169 3.97 17.75 2.75
CA TRP A 169 4.86 18.84 2.35
C TRP A 169 4.16 20.20 2.26
N ASN A 170 2.85 20.23 2.01
CA ASN A 170 2.06 21.46 2.04
C ASN A 170 1.89 21.96 3.47
N ALA A 171 1.62 21.05 4.41
CA ALA A 171 1.56 21.38 5.82
C ALA A 171 2.91 21.90 6.34
N ASN A 172 4.02 21.29 5.93
CA ASN A 172 5.37 21.78 6.28
C ASN A 172 5.61 23.20 5.74
N ALA A 173 5.28 23.45 4.48
CA ALA A 173 5.41 24.79 3.89
C ALA A 173 4.58 25.82 4.64
N LEU A 174 3.33 25.51 5.01
CA LEU A 174 2.46 26.39 5.77
C LEU A 174 3.00 26.64 7.19
N ALA A 175 3.47 25.59 7.87
CA ALA A 175 4.07 25.74 9.20
C ALA A 175 5.33 26.64 9.16
N LYS A 176 6.17 26.46 8.14
CA LYS A 176 7.33 27.32 7.90
C LYS A 176 6.93 28.77 7.60
N ALA A 177 5.89 28.97 6.76
CA ALA A 177 5.36 30.29 6.45
C ALA A 177 4.85 31.02 7.71
N LYS A 178 4.09 30.32 8.56
CA LYS A 178 3.61 30.86 9.86
C LYS A 178 4.78 31.25 10.76
N SER A 179 5.84 30.45 10.81
CA SER A 179 7.04 30.79 11.56
C SER A 179 7.69 32.09 11.05
N TYR A 180 7.84 32.28 9.74
CA TYR A 180 8.39 33.50 9.16
C TYR A 180 7.50 34.73 9.40
N GLN A 181 6.17 34.56 9.31
CA GLN A 181 5.23 35.64 9.62
C GLN A 181 5.34 36.07 11.09
N GLN A 182 5.30 35.09 12.02
CA GLN A 182 5.22 35.38 13.46
C GLN A 182 6.56 35.82 14.06
N THR A 183 7.67 35.22 13.64
CA THR A 183 8.98 35.47 14.27
C THR A 183 9.80 36.53 13.54
N MET A 184 9.60 36.70 12.24
CA MET A 184 10.37 37.63 11.42
C MET A 184 9.55 38.74 10.82
N SER A 185 8.24 38.78 11.09
CA SER A 185 7.32 39.82 10.57
C SER A 185 7.39 40.03 9.06
N MET A 186 7.60 38.93 8.30
CA MET A 186 7.76 38.99 6.85
C MET A 186 6.40 39.19 6.16
N SER A 187 6.40 39.93 5.05
CA SER A 187 5.24 40.03 4.17
C SER A 187 4.97 38.70 3.46
N LYS A 188 3.71 38.45 3.03
CA LYS A 188 3.33 37.24 2.26
C LYS A 188 4.25 37.03 1.03
N GLN A 189 4.56 38.09 0.28
CA GLN A 189 5.48 38.00 -0.86
C GLN A 189 6.91 37.64 -0.44
N GLY A 190 7.39 38.19 0.68
CA GLY A 190 8.70 37.87 1.25
C GLY A 190 8.76 36.41 1.68
N ILE A 191 7.71 35.90 2.33
CA ILE A 191 7.59 34.48 2.75
C ILE A 191 7.59 33.55 1.52
N TYR A 192 6.81 33.87 0.48
CA TYR A 192 6.81 33.10 -0.77
C TYR A 192 8.22 32.98 -1.34
N ASN A 193 8.93 34.08 -1.49
CA ASN A 193 10.27 34.11 -2.03
C ASN A 193 11.26 33.32 -1.15
N GLN A 194 11.10 33.40 0.17
CA GLN A 194 11.93 32.64 1.12
C GLN A 194 11.69 31.12 1.00
N LEU A 195 10.43 30.70 0.91
CA LEU A 195 10.08 29.27 0.78
C LEU A 195 10.67 28.64 -0.49
N ILE A 196 10.66 29.35 -1.61
CA ILE A 196 11.23 28.85 -2.88
C ILE A 196 12.76 29.08 -3.00
N SER A 197 13.38 29.74 -2.03
CA SER A 197 14.80 30.02 -2.06
C SER A 197 15.66 28.74 -1.99
N SER A 198 16.92 28.86 -2.32
CA SER A 198 17.90 27.75 -2.19
C SER A 198 18.16 27.30 -0.74
N VAL A 199 17.61 28.02 0.25
CA VAL A 199 17.70 27.67 1.68
C VAL A 199 16.56 26.73 2.07
N GLU A 200 15.32 27.06 1.72
CA GLU A 200 14.14 26.28 2.12
C GLU A 200 13.71 25.24 1.07
N GLU A 201 13.86 25.53 -0.20
CA GLU A 201 13.67 24.61 -1.34
C GLU A 201 12.28 23.93 -1.41
N PHE A 202 11.24 24.64 -0.97
CA PHE A 202 9.89 24.20 -1.29
C PHE A 202 9.58 24.41 -2.78
N THR A 203 8.67 23.59 -3.32
CA THR A 203 8.20 23.84 -4.68
C THR A 203 7.34 25.09 -4.74
N LYS A 204 7.17 25.67 -5.94
CA LYS A 204 6.31 26.85 -6.13
C LYS A 204 4.86 26.57 -5.71
N GLU A 205 4.38 25.37 -5.97
CA GLU A 205 3.04 24.90 -5.60
C GLU A 205 2.88 24.83 -4.08
N GLN A 206 3.88 24.29 -3.37
CA GLN A 206 3.88 24.23 -1.91
C GLN A 206 3.96 25.63 -1.29
N ALA A 207 4.81 26.50 -1.82
CA ALA A 207 4.91 27.87 -1.37
C ALA A 207 3.61 28.65 -1.62
N GLN A 208 2.97 28.48 -2.79
CA GLN A 208 1.69 29.10 -3.09
C GLN A 208 0.58 28.59 -2.15
N TYR A 209 0.52 27.28 -1.94
CA TYR A 209 -0.40 26.68 -0.96
C TYR A 209 -0.24 27.32 0.42
N ALA A 210 1.01 27.47 0.88
CA ALA A 210 1.28 28.10 2.18
C ALA A 210 0.78 29.55 2.26
N ILE A 211 0.99 30.36 1.19
CA ILE A 211 0.53 31.75 1.14
C ILE A 211 -0.99 31.86 1.12
N ASP A 212 -1.66 30.97 0.37
CA ASP A 212 -3.12 30.96 0.24
C ASP A 212 -3.82 30.57 1.55
N HIS A 213 -3.12 29.78 2.41
CA HIS A 213 -3.63 29.32 3.72
C HIS A 213 -3.01 30.04 4.92
N LEU A 214 -2.20 31.07 4.68
CA LEU A 214 -1.63 31.90 5.73
C LEU A 214 -2.64 32.97 6.14
N ASP A 215 -3.02 32.95 7.40
CA ASP A 215 -3.93 33.95 7.99
C ASP A 215 -3.35 35.38 7.85
N ASP A 216 -4.20 36.40 7.80
CA ASP A 216 -3.79 37.82 7.69
C ASP A 216 -3.21 38.33 9.01
#